data_47e81c8a71f34f935df68824e9ba6277
#
_entry.id   47e81c8a71f34f935df68824e9ba6277
#
_cell.length_a   1.000
_cell.length_b   1.000
_cell.length_c   1.000
_cell.angle_alpha   90.00
_cell.angle_beta   90.00
_cell.angle_gamma   90.00
#
_symmetry.space_group_name_H-M   'P 1'
#
loop_
_entity.id
_entity.type
_entity.pdbx_description
1 polymer ?
#
loop_
_entity_poly.entity_id
_entity_poly.type
_entity_poly.pdbx_seq_one_letter_code
_entity_poly.pdbx_strand_id
1 'polypeptide(L)'
;MNLTTKFIDSVTKPGRYTDDKNRGLHIHVAKKGKYWVFRYMYKKNNYDIALGAYPKVSLKKAREKALNERKLLQDGKNPKVVRKVLKKEIPMFKDYAVKCHQIKKPEFRNAKHSWQWLRSLEKYAFPVVGDISIDAIEEQHILQILKPIWLEV
;
A
#
# COMPACT_ATOMS: atom_id res chain seq x y z
N MET A 1 7.11 21.73 19.50
CA MET A 1 6.28 21.14 20.55
C MET A 1 6.49 19.62 20.59
N ASN A 2 6.80 19.03 21.75
CA ASN A 2 6.87 17.58 21.86
C ASN A 2 5.46 16.98 21.77
N LEU A 3 5.15 16.27 20.69
CA LEU A 3 3.88 15.57 20.58
C LEU A 3 3.85 14.40 21.57
N THR A 4 2.76 14.31 22.32
CA THR A 4 2.43 13.20 23.22
C THR A 4 1.08 12.60 22.82
N THR A 5 0.86 11.33 23.12
CA THR A 5 -0.43 10.66 22.85
C THR A 5 -1.57 11.43 23.50
N LYS A 6 -1.41 11.83 24.76
CA LYS A 6 -2.42 12.61 25.50
C LYS A 6 -2.78 13.92 24.80
N PHE A 7 -1.79 14.66 24.29
CA PHE A 7 -2.05 15.88 23.51
C PHE A 7 -2.79 15.56 22.20
N ILE A 8 -2.36 14.52 21.48
CA ILE A 8 -2.97 14.15 20.20
C ILE A 8 -4.43 13.73 20.37
N ASP A 9 -4.74 13.03 21.48
CA ASP A 9 -6.12 12.64 21.80
C ASP A 9 -7.00 13.87 22.07
N SER A 10 -6.49 14.82 22.85
CA SER A 10 -7.26 15.98 23.32
C SER A 10 -7.40 17.11 22.29
N VAL A 11 -6.47 17.22 21.32
CA VAL A 11 -6.50 18.33 20.36
C VAL A 11 -7.64 18.18 19.36
N THR A 12 -8.53 19.16 19.33
CA THR A 12 -9.68 19.22 18.40
C THR A 12 -9.56 20.37 17.39
N LYS A 13 -8.78 21.40 17.73
CA LYS A 13 -8.60 22.56 16.87
C LYS A 13 -7.93 22.17 15.55
N PRO A 14 -8.53 22.46 14.39
CA PRO A 14 -7.90 22.21 13.10
C PRO A 14 -6.56 22.92 12.97
N GLY A 15 -5.56 22.20 12.45
CA GLY A 15 -4.24 22.75 12.33
C GLY A 15 -3.15 21.68 12.10
N ARG A 16 -1.90 22.14 12.05
CA ARG A 16 -0.72 21.29 11.93
C ARG A 16 0.13 21.44 13.19
N TYR A 17 0.38 20.31 13.84
CA TYR A 17 1.15 20.27 15.09
C TYR A 17 2.41 19.43 14.85
N THR A 18 3.55 20.12 14.88
CA THR A 18 4.87 19.55 14.54
C THR A 18 5.47 18.80 15.74
N ASP A 19 6.12 17.68 15.48
CA ASP A 19 6.86 16.91 16.48
C ASP A 19 8.33 17.36 16.52
N ASP A 20 8.75 18.00 17.62
CA ASP A 20 10.14 18.46 17.79
C ASP A 20 11.15 17.31 17.85
N LYS A 21 10.72 16.13 18.34
CA LYS A 21 11.56 14.92 18.39
C LYS A 21 11.83 14.34 17.01
N ASN A 22 11.00 14.67 16.03
CA ASN A 22 11.12 14.10 14.70
C ASN A 22 10.85 15.17 13.63
N ARG A 23 11.89 15.94 13.30
CA ARG A 23 11.83 17.07 12.37
C ARG A 23 11.12 16.68 11.08
N GLY A 24 10.11 17.46 10.68
CA GLY A 24 9.29 17.22 9.50
C GLY A 24 8.05 16.35 9.75
N LEU A 25 8.00 15.60 10.86
CA LEU A 25 6.78 14.90 11.25
C LEU A 25 5.79 15.88 11.89
N HIS A 26 4.56 15.88 11.43
CA HIS A 26 3.46 16.60 12.07
C HIS A 26 2.16 15.82 11.99
N ILE A 27 1.26 16.10 12.91
CA ILE A 27 -0.12 15.65 12.83
C ILE A 27 -0.99 16.78 12.28
N HIS A 28 -1.72 16.48 11.24
CA HIS A 28 -2.71 17.37 10.65
C HIS A 28 -4.08 17.02 11.20
N VAL A 29 -4.67 17.95 11.96
CA VAL A 29 -6.02 17.85 12.50
C VAL A 29 -6.97 18.53 11.53
N ALA A 30 -7.89 17.77 10.95
CA ALA A 30 -8.91 18.24 10.01
C ALA A 30 -10.30 17.91 10.55
N LYS A 31 -11.36 18.49 9.92
CA LYS A 31 -12.77 18.21 10.29
C LYS A 31 -13.10 16.71 10.27
N LYS A 32 -12.48 15.93 9.35
CA LYS A 32 -12.74 14.50 9.16
C LYS A 32 -11.80 13.56 9.93
N GLY A 33 -10.86 14.09 10.72
CA GLY A 33 -9.93 13.27 11.49
C GLY A 33 -8.52 13.82 11.58
N LYS A 34 -7.63 13.00 12.13
CA LYS A 34 -6.24 13.33 12.41
C LYS A 34 -5.33 12.46 11.54
N TYR A 35 -4.38 13.08 10.84
CA TYR A 35 -3.54 12.40 9.86
C TYR A 35 -2.07 12.73 10.08
N TRP A 36 -1.21 11.71 10.07
CA TRP A 36 0.23 11.87 10.11
C TRP A 36 0.77 12.26 8.76
N VAL A 37 1.60 13.29 8.74
CA VAL A 37 2.25 13.81 7.52
C VAL A 37 3.71 14.05 7.80
N PHE A 38 4.57 13.63 6.89
CA PHE A 38 5.99 13.93 6.89
C PHE A 38 6.29 14.96 5.81
N ARG A 39 6.77 16.15 6.24
CA ARG A 39 7.22 17.22 5.36
C ARG A 39 8.73 17.21 5.24
N TYR A 40 9.20 17.28 4.02
CA TYR A 40 10.63 17.34 3.73
C TYR A 40 10.91 18.19 2.49
N MET A 41 12.17 18.63 2.37
CA MET A 41 12.67 19.32 1.20
C MET A 41 13.58 18.40 0.38
N TYR A 42 13.40 18.36 -0.92
CA TYR A 42 14.25 17.63 -1.84
C TYR A 42 14.49 18.47 -3.10
N LYS A 43 15.79 18.70 -3.46
CA LYS A 43 16.18 19.55 -4.61
C LYS A 43 15.44 20.91 -4.62
N LYS A 44 15.47 21.62 -3.47
CA LYS A 44 14.84 22.94 -3.25
C LYS A 44 13.28 22.95 -3.30
N ASN A 45 12.63 21.80 -3.47
CA ASN A 45 11.17 21.70 -3.45
C ASN A 45 10.67 21.06 -2.15
N ASN A 46 9.54 21.55 -1.65
CA ASN A 46 8.86 20.98 -0.48
C ASN A 46 7.86 19.91 -0.88
N TYR A 47 7.87 18.82 -0.13
CA TYR A 47 6.99 17.66 -0.33
C TYR A 47 6.33 17.25 0.98
N ASP A 48 5.10 16.83 0.89
CA ASP A 48 4.34 16.21 1.99
C ASP A 48 4.01 14.75 1.63
N ILE A 49 4.23 13.84 2.58
CA ILE A 49 3.88 12.41 2.48
C ILE A 49 2.94 12.06 3.62
N ALA A 50 1.77 11.52 3.29
CA ALA A 50 0.88 10.94 4.28
C ALA A 50 1.46 9.62 4.83
N LEU A 51 1.53 9.51 6.16
CA LEU A 51 2.02 8.32 6.86
C LEU A 51 0.90 7.45 7.42
N GLY A 52 -0.34 7.96 7.41
CA GLY A 52 -1.54 7.27 7.83
C GLY A 52 -2.41 8.07 8.81
N ALA A 53 -3.61 7.56 9.09
CA ALA A 53 -4.56 8.18 9.99
C ALA A 53 -4.31 7.77 11.45
N TYR A 54 -4.49 8.70 12.38
CA TYR A 54 -4.58 8.41 13.80
C TYR A 54 -6.03 8.02 14.15
N PRO A 55 -6.30 7.01 15.02
CA PRO A 55 -5.33 6.26 15.83
C PRO A 55 -4.76 4.98 15.14
N LYS A 56 -5.17 4.61 13.91
CA LYS A 56 -4.65 3.42 13.21
C LYS A 56 -3.12 3.38 13.16
N VAL A 57 -2.49 4.54 12.98
CA VAL A 57 -1.05 4.72 13.10
C VAL A 57 -0.77 5.47 14.40
N SER A 58 -0.17 4.78 15.37
CA SER A 58 0.24 5.39 16.65
C SER A 58 1.38 6.39 16.45
N LEU A 59 1.62 7.26 17.45
CA LEU A 59 2.74 8.21 17.45
C LEU A 59 4.10 7.50 17.26
N LYS A 60 4.31 6.35 17.92
CA LYS A 60 5.52 5.54 17.78
C LYS A 60 5.71 5.08 16.33
N LYS A 61 4.69 4.47 15.74
CA LYS A 61 4.71 4.02 14.33
C LYS A 61 4.87 5.19 13.35
N ALA A 62 4.30 6.35 13.63
CA ALA A 62 4.46 7.53 12.79
C ALA A 62 5.91 8.03 12.80
N ARG A 63 6.57 8.02 13.96
CA ARG A 63 8.00 8.36 14.11
C ARG A 63 8.91 7.39 13.36
N GLU A 64 8.64 6.09 13.46
CA GLU A 64 9.38 5.03 12.73
C GLU A 64 9.23 5.22 11.21
N LYS A 65 8.01 5.45 10.73
CA LYS A 65 7.75 5.72 9.32
C LYS A 65 8.49 6.99 8.83
N ALA A 66 8.43 8.07 9.60
CA ALA A 66 9.13 9.30 9.25
C ALA A 66 10.66 9.12 9.22
N LEU A 67 11.21 8.30 10.13
CA LEU A 67 12.62 7.94 10.12
C LEU A 67 13.02 7.16 8.86
N ASN A 68 12.18 6.22 8.41
CA ASN A 68 12.44 5.47 7.19
C ASN A 68 12.43 6.37 5.94
N GLU A 69 11.49 7.33 5.87
CA GLU A 69 11.49 8.31 4.78
C GLU A 69 12.74 9.19 4.80
N ARG A 70 13.24 9.54 5.99
CA ARG A 70 14.45 10.32 6.14
C ARG A 70 15.70 9.56 5.71
N LYS A 71 15.78 8.24 5.97
CA LYS A 71 16.88 7.40 5.47
C LYS A 71 16.93 7.44 3.93
N LEU A 72 15.78 7.36 3.26
CA LEU A 72 15.75 7.50 1.79
C LEU A 72 16.30 8.84 1.31
N LEU A 73 16.01 9.93 2.03
CA LEU A 73 16.57 11.25 1.71
C LEU A 73 18.07 11.31 1.92
N GLN A 74 18.60 10.67 2.97
CA GLN A 74 20.04 10.54 3.22
C GLN A 74 20.74 9.77 2.11
N ASP A 75 20.07 8.74 1.56
CA ASP A 75 20.51 7.96 0.40
C ASP A 75 20.36 8.74 -0.93
N GLY A 76 20.00 10.01 -0.91
CA GLY A 76 19.80 10.83 -2.10
C GLY A 76 18.53 10.50 -2.91
N LYS A 77 17.64 9.66 -2.38
CA LYS A 77 16.40 9.21 -3.04
C LYS A 77 15.21 10.08 -2.62
N ASN A 78 14.34 10.41 -3.58
CA ASN A 78 13.10 11.11 -3.24
C ASN A 78 12.04 10.08 -2.77
N PRO A 79 11.61 10.10 -1.48
CA PRO A 79 10.65 9.14 -0.95
C PRO A 79 9.33 9.08 -1.73
N LYS A 80 8.84 10.22 -2.22
CA LYS A 80 7.61 10.27 -3.01
C LYS A 80 7.75 9.53 -4.34
N VAL A 81 8.92 9.61 -4.97
CA VAL A 81 9.22 8.88 -6.22
C VAL A 81 9.37 7.39 -5.93
N VAL A 82 10.13 7.01 -4.90
CA VAL A 82 10.29 5.62 -4.49
C VAL A 82 8.95 4.97 -4.22
N ARG A 83 8.07 5.62 -3.44
CA ARG A 83 6.71 5.11 -3.20
C ARG A 83 5.86 4.99 -4.47
N LYS A 84 5.99 5.95 -5.40
CA LYS A 84 5.26 5.90 -6.67
C LYS A 84 5.73 4.72 -7.53
N VAL A 85 7.04 4.47 -7.57
CA VAL A 85 7.63 3.34 -8.29
C VAL A 85 7.17 2.03 -7.67
N LEU A 86 7.34 1.85 -6.36
CA LEU A 86 6.89 0.65 -5.64
C LEU A 86 5.39 0.38 -5.84
N LYS A 87 4.55 1.42 -5.77
CA LYS A 87 3.11 1.27 -6.00
C LYS A 87 2.75 0.94 -7.46
N LYS A 88 3.60 1.34 -8.42
CA LYS A 88 3.40 1.04 -9.84
C LYS A 88 3.93 -0.36 -10.23
N GLU A 89 4.87 -0.90 -9.45
CA GLU A 89 5.47 -2.22 -9.70
C GLU A 89 4.63 -3.39 -9.19
N ILE A 90 3.64 -3.14 -8.32
CA ILE A 90 2.74 -4.19 -7.83
C ILE A 90 1.47 -4.20 -8.70
N PRO A 91 1.36 -5.11 -9.65
CA PRO A 91 0.21 -5.18 -10.53
C PRO A 91 -1.01 -5.81 -9.81
N MET A 92 -2.19 -5.59 -10.36
CA MET A 92 -3.38 -6.35 -10.01
C MET A 92 -3.23 -7.81 -10.43
N PHE A 93 -3.85 -8.72 -9.68
CA PHE A 93 -3.73 -10.15 -9.95
C PHE A 93 -4.14 -10.52 -11.38
N LYS A 94 -5.26 -9.99 -11.88
CA LYS A 94 -5.77 -10.21 -13.23
C LYS A 94 -4.74 -9.84 -14.30
N ASP A 95 -4.18 -8.63 -14.21
CA ASP A 95 -3.22 -8.13 -15.21
C ASP A 95 -1.95 -8.96 -15.23
N TYR A 96 -1.48 -9.34 -14.04
CA TYR A 96 -0.28 -10.16 -13.90
C TYR A 96 -0.51 -11.60 -14.36
N ALA A 97 -1.65 -12.21 -14.03
CA ALA A 97 -2.02 -13.55 -14.47
C ALA A 97 -2.10 -13.65 -16.00
N VAL A 98 -2.75 -12.67 -16.66
CA VAL A 98 -2.79 -12.61 -18.13
C VAL A 98 -1.39 -12.48 -18.72
N LYS A 99 -0.54 -11.62 -18.15
CA LYS A 99 0.85 -11.47 -18.57
C LYS A 99 1.65 -12.77 -18.40
N CYS A 100 1.51 -13.44 -17.26
CA CYS A 100 2.12 -14.75 -17.03
C CYS A 100 1.66 -15.79 -18.05
N HIS A 101 0.36 -15.84 -18.35
CA HIS A 101 -0.19 -16.73 -19.36
C HIS A 101 0.44 -16.45 -20.74
N GLN A 102 0.55 -15.18 -21.14
CA GLN A 102 1.17 -14.82 -22.42
C GLN A 102 2.64 -15.28 -22.53
N ILE A 103 3.40 -15.13 -21.44
CA ILE A 103 4.80 -15.57 -21.36
C ILE A 103 4.89 -17.09 -21.43
N LYS A 104 4.01 -17.80 -20.73
CA LYS A 104 3.98 -19.26 -20.63
C LYS A 104 3.35 -19.95 -21.86
N LYS A 105 2.58 -19.20 -22.66
CA LYS A 105 1.84 -19.75 -23.81
C LYS A 105 2.70 -20.58 -24.76
N PRO A 106 3.95 -20.22 -25.11
CA PRO A 106 4.79 -21.04 -25.96
C PRO A 106 5.22 -22.39 -25.35
N GLU A 107 5.19 -22.52 -24.01
CA GLU A 107 5.60 -23.74 -23.29
C GLU A 107 4.48 -24.80 -23.26
N PHE A 108 3.24 -24.39 -23.51
CA PHE A 108 2.12 -25.33 -23.54
C PHE A 108 2.15 -26.20 -24.81
N ARG A 109 2.29 -27.51 -24.65
CA ARG A 109 2.24 -28.49 -25.76
C ARG A 109 0.88 -28.56 -26.45
N ASN A 110 -0.19 -28.15 -25.79
CA ASN A 110 -1.56 -28.21 -26.27
C ASN A 110 -2.27 -26.87 -26.09
N ALA A 111 -2.73 -26.27 -27.18
CA ALA A 111 -3.47 -25.02 -27.20
C ALA A 111 -4.74 -25.06 -26.34
N LYS A 112 -5.44 -26.21 -26.29
CA LYS A 112 -6.63 -26.44 -25.45
C LYS A 112 -6.28 -26.31 -23.96
N HIS A 113 -5.14 -26.87 -23.53
CA HIS A 113 -4.69 -26.78 -22.13
C HIS A 113 -4.32 -25.34 -21.74
N SER A 114 -3.63 -24.61 -22.62
CA SER A 114 -3.33 -23.20 -22.46
C SER A 114 -4.60 -22.36 -22.26
N TRP A 115 -5.60 -22.60 -23.10
CA TRP A 115 -6.91 -21.91 -22.99
C TRP A 115 -7.64 -22.25 -21.69
N GLN A 116 -7.67 -23.53 -21.31
CA GLN A 116 -8.30 -23.98 -20.06
C GLN A 116 -7.67 -23.35 -18.82
N TRP A 117 -6.34 -23.17 -18.80
CA TRP A 117 -5.63 -22.55 -17.68
C TRP A 117 -6.13 -21.13 -17.41
N LEU A 118 -6.21 -20.30 -18.46
CA LEU A 118 -6.68 -18.92 -18.31
C LEU A 118 -8.18 -18.89 -17.95
N ARG A 119 -8.98 -19.74 -18.58
CA ARG A 119 -10.44 -19.85 -18.33
C ARG A 119 -10.75 -20.21 -16.87
N SER A 120 -9.95 -21.08 -16.28
CA SER A 120 -10.11 -21.44 -14.86
C SER A 120 -9.89 -20.23 -13.94
N LEU A 121 -8.87 -19.41 -14.24
CA LEU A 121 -8.63 -18.17 -13.49
C LEU A 121 -9.75 -17.16 -13.70
N GLU A 122 -10.23 -16.99 -14.93
CA GLU A 122 -11.35 -16.10 -15.26
C GLU A 122 -12.63 -16.50 -14.53
N LYS A 123 -12.90 -17.80 -14.45
CA LYS A 123 -14.12 -18.31 -13.82
C LYS A 123 -14.09 -18.24 -12.30
N TYR A 124 -12.97 -18.62 -11.68
CA TYR A 124 -12.92 -18.82 -10.23
C TYR A 124 -12.11 -17.76 -9.47
N ALA A 125 -10.98 -17.31 -10.02
CA ALA A 125 -10.07 -16.41 -9.31
C ALA A 125 -10.35 -14.93 -9.57
N PHE A 126 -10.59 -14.52 -10.81
CA PHE A 126 -10.77 -13.10 -11.15
C PHE A 126 -11.97 -12.45 -10.46
N PRO A 127 -13.12 -13.10 -10.24
CA PRO A 127 -14.22 -12.50 -9.50
C PRO A 127 -13.88 -12.17 -8.05
N VAL A 128 -12.92 -12.89 -7.45
CA VAL A 128 -12.53 -12.72 -6.03
C VAL A 128 -11.30 -11.85 -5.88
N VAL A 129 -10.24 -12.11 -6.66
CA VAL A 129 -8.94 -11.46 -6.48
C VAL A 129 -8.45 -10.67 -7.70
N GLY A 130 -9.23 -10.62 -8.78
CA GLY A 130 -8.79 -10.00 -10.04
C GLY A 130 -8.35 -8.55 -9.88
N ASP A 131 -9.09 -7.76 -9.14
CA ASP A 131 -8.85 -6.34 -8.89
C ASP A 131 -8.11 -6.07 -7.55
N ILE A 132 -7.57 -7.12 -6.94
CA ILE A 132 -6.71 -7.00 -5.76
C ILE A 132 -5.25 -6.98 -6.21
N SER A 133 -4.45 -6.09 -5.64
CA SER A 133 -2.99 -6.10 -5.88
C SER A 133 -2.37 -7.37 -5.30
N ILE A 134 -1.35 -7.93 -5.96
CA ILE A 134 -0.78 -9.23 -5.59
C ILE A 134 -0.29 -9.26 -4.13
N ASP A 135 0.25 -8.16 -3.62
CA ASP A 135 0.73 -8.02 -2.24
C ASP A 135 -0.39 -7.92 -1.18
N ALA A 136 -1.63 -7.69 -1.62
CA ALA A 136 -2.80 -7.58 -0.74
C ALA A 136 -3.67 -8.85 -0.75
N ILE A 137 -3.27 -9.90 -1.47
CA ILE A 137 -3.97 -11.18 -1.47
C ILE A 137 -3.63 -11.93 -0.19
N GLU A 138 -4.66 -12.30 0.56
CA GLU A 138 -4.57 -13.01 1.82
C GLU A 138 -5.17 -14.42 1.71
N GLU A 139 -4.90 -15.28 2.69
CA GLU A 139 -5.38 -16.67 2.76
C GLU A 139 -6.91 -16.77 2.60
N GLN A 140 -7.66 -15.86 3.23
CA GLN A 140 -9.12 -15.82 3.12
C GLN A 140 -9.63 -15.67 1.68
N HIS A 141 -8.91 -14.94 0.84
CA HIS A 141 -9.26 -14.80 -0.58
C HIS A 141 -9.07 -16.12 -1.33
N ILE A 142 -8.01 -16.87 -1.01
CA ILE A 142 -7.75 -18.18 -1.61
C ILE A 142 -8.83 -19.18 -1.20
N LEU A 143 -9.22 -19.19 0.08
CA LEU A 143 -10.31 -20.03 0.57
C LEU A 143 -11.65 -19.72 -0.13
N GLN A 144 -11.94 -18.44 -0.39
CA GLN A 144 -13.13 -18.05 -1.14
C GLN A 144 -13.13 -18.58 -2.58
N ILE A 145 -11.97 -18.64 -3.23
CA ILE A 145 -11.82 -19.19 -4.59
C ILE A 145 -12.03 -20.72 -4.57
N LEU A 146 -11.46 -21.40 -3.57
CA LEU A 146 -11.45 -22.87 -3.52
C LEU A 146 -12.78 -23.47 -3.02
N LYS A 147 -13.48 -22.77 -2.12
CA LYS A 147 -14.71 -23.27 -1.51
C LYS A 147 -15.77 -23.73 -2.51
N PRO A 148 -16.14 -23.00 -3.56
CA PRO A 148 -17.10 -23.48 -4.55
C PRO A 148 -16.60 -24.70 -5.34
N ILE A 149 -15.28 -24.80 -5.59
CA ILE A 149 -14.67 -25.90 -6.35
C ILE A 149 -14.71 -27.20 -5.55
N TRP A 150 -14.53 -27.14 -4.23
CA TRP A 150 -14.53 -28.31 -3.35
C TRP A 150 -15.92 -28.81 -2.99
N LEU A 151 -16.95 -27.98 -3.07
CA LEU A 151 -18.32 -28.33 -2.71
C LEU A 151 -19.16 -28.80 -3.90
N GLU A 152 -18.65 -28.68 -5.13
CA GLU A 152 -19.30 -29.13 -6.37
C GLU A 152 -18.85 -30.54 -6.81
N VAL A 153 -18.16 -31.32 -5.91
CA VAL A 153 -17.75 -32.71 -6.19
C VAL A 153 -18.66 -33.69 -5.46
#